data_64e27841c6ade7f7ad2ce987b7c84d21
#
_entry.id   64e27841c6ade7f7ad2ce987b7c84d21
#
_cell.length_a   1.000
_cell.length_b   1.000
_cell.length_c   1.000
_cell.angle_alpha   90.00
_cell.angle_beta   90.00
_cell.angle_gamma   90.00
#
_symmetry.space_group_name_H-M   'P 1'
#
loop_
_entity.id
_entity.type
_entity.pdbx_description
1 polymer ?
#
loop_
_entity_poly.entity_id
_entity_poly.type
_entity_poly.pdbx_seq_one_letter_code
_entity_poly.pdbx_strand_id
1 'polypeptide(L)'
;MSRVVVLDSSALLCVLNGEDGAERVAQLMPSAVIGAANLAEVVTKLRERGLSVEEVEEVLGGLPFDVRPLTSAQAHAIGHLRPATRAFGLSLGDRACLALAAELGLPALTADQAWAGLDIGVQVELIRG
;
A
#
# COMPACT_ATOMS: atom_id res chain seq x y z
N MET A 1 12.12 14.58 11.44
CA MET A 1 11.87 13.18 11.78
C MET A 1 10.90 12.57 10.79
N SER A 2 11.25 11.43 10.24
CA SER A 2 10.39 10.76 9.26
C SER A 2 9.22 10.10 9.96
N ARG A 3 8.02 10.25 9.39
CA ARG A 3 6.84 9.51 9.84
C ARG A 3 6.90 8.10 9.25
N VAL A 4 6.39 7.13 9.98
CA VAL A 4 6.23 5.78 9.48
C VAL A 4 4.81 5.65 8.94
N VAL A 5 4.69 5.18 7.70
CA VAL A 5 3.40 4.99 7.03
C VAL A 5 3.36 3.61 6.39
N VAL A 6 2.16 3.09 6.20
CA VAL A 6 1.94 1.86 5.43
C VAL A 6 1.51 2.26 4.03
N LEU A 7 2.25 1.80 3.03
CA LEU A 7 1.94 2.08 1.63
C LEU A 7 0.97 1.04 1.09
N ASP A 8 -0.06 1.47 0.35
CA ASP A 8 -0.78 0.53 -0.49
C ASP A 8 -0.05 0.40 -1.84
N SER A 9 -0.53 -0.46 -2.72
CA SER A 9 0.10 -0.66 -4.02
C SER A 9 0.08 0.61 -4.88
N SER A 10 -0.97 1.42 -4.80
CA SER A 10 -1.07 2.66 -5.57
C SER A 10 -0.01 3.67 -5.18
N ALA A 11 0.37 3.71 -3.90
CA ALA A 11 1.40 4.62 -3.41
C ALA A 11 2.76 4.26 -3.99
N LEU A 12 3.12 2.98 -3.98
CA LEU A 12 4.39 2.54 -4.56
C LEU A 12 4.38 2.72 -6.08
N LEU A 13 3.29 2.39 -6.75
CA LEU A 13 3.15 2.60 -8.19
C LEU A 13 3.23 4.08 -8.57
N CYS A 14 2.75 4.98 -7.72
CA CYS A 14 2.87 6.41 -7.92
C CYS A 14 4.33 6.81 -8.11
N VAL A 15 5.23 6.31 -7.26
CA VAL A 15 6.67 6.58 -7.37
C VAL A 15 7.24 5.96 -8.65
N LEU A 16 6.92 4.69 -8.90
CA LEU A 16 7.48 3.98 -10.05
C LEU A 16 7.05 4.57 -11.38
N ASN A 17 5.86 5.17 -11.43
CA ASN A 17 5.31 5.76 -12.65
C ASN A 17 5.56 7.26 -12.76
N GLY A 18 6.18 7.88 -11.77
CA GLY A 18 6.39 9.33 -11.76
C GLY A 18 5.10 10.11 -11.77
N GLU A 19 4.07 9.62 -11.08
CA GLU A 19 2.77 10.29 -11.00
C GLU A 19 2.81 11.47 -10.04
N ASP A 20 1.76 12.27 -10.07
CA ASP A 20 1.61 13.40 -9.17
C ASP A 20 1.64 12.94 -7.72
N GLY A 21 2.50 13.54 -6.90
CA GLY A 21 2.71 13.14 -5.51
C GLY A 21 3.88 12.19 -5.30
N ALA A 22 4.56 11.75 -6.36
CA ALA A 22 5.68 10.80 -6.28
C ALA A 22 6.79 11.29 -5.35
N GLU A 23 7.11 12.58 -5.36
CA GLU A 23 8.17 13.14 -4.49
C GLU A 23 7.81 12.99 -3.02
N ARG A 24 6.56 13.25 -2.66
CA ARG A 24 6.10 13.10 -1.28
C ARG A 24 6.24 11.66 -0.79
N VAL A 25 5.82 10.71 -1.62
CA VAL A 25 5.92 9.27 -1.28
C VAL A 25 7.38 8.87 -1.18
N ALA A 26 8.22 9.30 -2.13
CA ALA A 26 9.64 8.99 -2.12
C ALA A 26 10.33 9.46 -0.85
N GLN A 27 9.97 10.63 -0.34
CA GLN A 27 10.54 11.18 0.90
C GLN A 27 10.13 10.34 2.12
N LEU A 28 8.95 9.74 2.11
CA LEU A 28 8.46 8.90 3.21
C LEU A 28 8.99 7.46 3.14
N MET A 29 9.48 7.05 1.97
CA MET A 29 9.79 5.65 1.69
C MET A 29 10.82 5.02 2.63
N PRO A 30 11.90 5.71 3.06
CA PRO A 30 12.85 5.09 3.99
C PRO A 30 12.25 4.65 5.31
N SER A 31 11.12 5.25 5.72
CA SER A 31 10.41 4.89 6.94
C SER A 31 9.11 4.13 6.64
N ALA A 32 8.87 3.79 5.37
CA ALA A 32 7.60 3.19 4.97
C ALA A 32 7.63 1.67 5.08
N VAL A 33 6.45 1.12 5.29
CA VAL A 33 6.20 -0.31 5.32
C VAL A 33 5.21 -0.64 4.21
N ILE A 34 5.41 -1.76 3.53
CA ILE A 34 4.41 -2.30 2.61
C ILE A 34 4.14 -3.74 2.97
N GLY A 35 2.89 -4.16 2.92
CA GLY A 35 2.53 -5.55 3.13
C GLY A 35 2.88 -6.41 1.91
N ALA A 36 3.18 -7.69 2.15
CA ALA A 36 3.52 -8.63 1.08
C ALA A 36 2.42 -8.74 0.02
N ALA A 37 1.14 -8.65 0.43
CA ALA A 37 0.02 -8.70 -0.52
C ALA A 37 0.04 -7.50 -1.46
N ASN A 38 0.33 -6.30 -0.95
CA ASN A 38 0.40 -5.10 -1.77
C ASN A 38 1.65 -5.08 -2.64
N LEU A 39 2.75 -5.62 -2.14
CA LEU A 39 3.94 -5.80 -2.97
C LEU A 39 3.65 -6.75 -4.14
N ALA A 40 2.91 -7.84 -3.88
CA ALA A 40 2.53 -8.77 -4.95
C ALA A 40 1.70 -8.07 -6.03
N GLU A 41 0.82 -7.15 -5.67
CA GLU A 41 0.06 -6.35 -6.64
C GLU A 41 0.99 -5.49 -7.50
N VAL A 42 2.00 -4.86 -6.88
CA VAL A 42 2.97 -4.04 -7.60
C VAL A 42 3.77 -4.89 -8.60
N VAL A 43 4.28 -6.04 -8.15
CA VAL A 43 5.01 -6.97 -9.02
C VAL A 43 4.13 -7.39 -10.20
N THR A 44 2.86 -7.72 -9.92
CA THR A 44 1.91 -8.11 -10.97
C THR A 44 1.76 -7.00 -12.02
N LYS A 45 1.58 -5.75 -11.59
CA LYS A 45 1.42 -4.63 -12.50
C LYS A 45 2.67 -4.39 -13.34
N LEU A 46 3.85 -4.50 -12.77
CA LEU A 46 5.10 -4.34 -13.50
C LEU A 46 5.26 -5.43 -14.56
N ARG A 47 4.94 -6.68 -14.21
CA ARG A 47 4.97 -7.79 -15.16
C ARG A 47 3.96 -7.59 -16.30
N GLU A 48 2.77 -7.12 -15.98
CA GLU A 48 1.74 -6.82 -16.99
C GLU A 48 2.19 -5.75 -17.97
N ARG A 49 3.07 -4.84 -17.53
CA ARG A 49 3.65 -3.81 -18.41
C ARG A 49 4.81 -4.32 -19.24
N GLY A 50 5.19 -5.57 -19.07
CA GLY A 50 6.22 -6.22 -19.88
C GLY A 50 7.61 -6.25 -19.27
N LEU A 51 7.79 -5.83 -18.02
CA LEU A 51 9.09 -5.96 -17.36
C LEU A 51 9.42 -7.44 -17.14
N SER A 52 10.68 -7.80 -17.33
CA SER A 52 11.16 -9.14 -17.01
C SER A 52 11.26 -9.33 -15.51
N VAL A 53 11.44 -10.57 -15.06
CA VAL A 53 11.67 -10.87 -13.65
C VAL A 53 12.88 -10.08 -13.13
N GLU A 54 13.97 -10.08 -13.91
CA GLU A 54 15.21 -9.40 -13.53
C GLU A 54 14.99 -7.89 -13.41
N GLU A 55 14.24 -7.31 -14.34
CA GLU A 55 13.94 -5.88 -14.32
C GLU A 55 13.09 -5.50 -13.12
N VAL A 56 12.10 -6.32 -12.78
CA VAL A 56 11.26 -6.09 -11.59
C VAL A 56 12.12 -6.11 -10.32
N GLU A 57 12.97 -7.12 -10.18
CA GLU A 57 13.81 -7.28 -8.99
C GLU A 57 14.82 -6.14 -8.88
N GLU A 58 15.37 -5.67 -10.00
CA GLU A 58 16.28 -4.54 -10.02
C GLU A 58 15.58 -3.24 -9.57
N VAL A 59 14.40 -2.97 -10.12
CA VAL A 59 13.64 -1.76 -9.79
C VAL A 59 13.26 -1.74 -8.31
N LEU A 60 12.69 -2.84 -7.81
CA LEU A 60 12.21 -2.89 -6.42
C LEU A 60 13.36 -3.01 -5.42
N GLY A 61 14.44 -3.68 -5.78
CA GLY A 61 15.60 -3.87 -4.91
C GLY A 61 16.33 -2.58 -4.58
N GLY A 62 16.18 -1.54 -5.38
CA GLY A 62 16.78 -0.23 -5.12
C GLY A 62 15.95 0.69 -4.22
N LEU A 63 14.78 0.25 -3.78
CA LEU A 63 13.89 1.10 -3.01
C LEU A 63 13.98 0.78 -1.50
N PRO A 64 13.96 1.81 -0.64
CA PRO A 64 14.30 1.65 0.78
C PRO A 64 13.11 1.38 1.70
N PHE A 65 12.04 0.77 1.22
CA PHE A 65 10.90 0.42 2.07
C PHE A 65 11.11 -0.93 2.77
N ASP A 66 10.37 -1.16 3.85
CA ASP A 66 10.34 -2.43 4.57
C ASP A 66 9.12 -3.25 4.15
N VAL A 67 9.27 -4.57 4.05
CA VAL A 67 8.17 -5.47 3.67
C VAL A 67 7.75 -6.31 4.88
N ARG A 68 6.44 -6.36 5.13
CA ARG A 68 5.88 -7.18 6.21
C ARG A 68 5.12 -8.37 5.63
N PRO A 69 5.32 -9.56 6.21
CA PRO A 69 4.64 -10.75 5.73
C PRO A 69 3.14 -10.72 6.02
N LEU A 70 2.37 -11.43 5.20
CA LEU A 70 0.95 -11.65 5.43
C LEU A 70 0.80 -12.85 6.38
N THR A 71 0.18 -12.62 7.53
CA THR A 71 -0.01 -13.65 8.55
C THR A 71 -1.45 -14.17 8.54
N SER A 72 -1.67 -15.31 9.23
CA SER A 72 -3.03 -15.84 9.42
C SER A 72 -3.93 -14.83 10.14
N ALA A 73 -3.39 -14.17 11.16
CA ALA A 73 -4.15 -13.15 11.90
C ALA A 73 -4.58 -12.01 10.98
N GLN A 74 -3.70 -11.55 10.10
CA GLN A 74 -4.04 -10.54 9.11
C GLN A 74 -5.08 -11.03 8.12
N ALA A 75 -5.02 -12.29 7.72
CA ALA A 75 -6.01 -12.86 6.82
C ALA A 75 -7.43 -12.76 7.42
N HIS A 76 -7.56 -13.06 8.70
CA HIS A 76 -8.84 -12.90 9.40
C HIS A 76 -9.26 -11.42 9.46
N ALA A 77 -8.34 -10.53 9.83
CA ALA A 77 -8.61 -9.09 9.89
C ALA A 77 -9.08 -8.54 8.54
N ILE A 78 -8.44 -8.97 7.45
CA ILE A 78 -8.80 -8.58 6.08
C ILE A 78 -10.25 -8.96 5.78
N GLY A 79 -10.63 -10.19 6.13
CA GLY A 79 -11.99 -10.67 5.92
C GLY A 79 -13.01 -9.89 6.75
N HIS A 80 -12.67 -9.61 8.00
CA HIS A 80 -13.56 -8.87 8.89
C HIS A 80 -13.79 -7.41 8.48
N LEU A 81 -12.91 -6.84 7.65
CA LEU A 81 -13.10 -5.49 7.12
C LEU A 81 -14.13 -5.43 5.98
N ARG A 82 -14.55 -6.58 5.42
CA ARG A 82 -15.43 -6.59 4.24
C ARG A 82 -16.74 -5.83 4.44
N PRO A 83 -17.49 -6.04 5.53
CA PRO A 83 -18.77 -5.31 5.69
C PRO A 83 -18.61 -3.81 5.70
N ALA A 84 -17.61 -3.28 6.42
CA ALA A 84 -17.40 -1.84 6.56
C ALA A 84 -16.84 -1.19 5.30
N THR A 85 -16.23 -1.96 4.40
CA THR A 85 -15.56 -1.43 3.21
C THR A 85 -16.28 -1.74 1.90
N ARG A 86 -17.34 -2.54 1.96
CA ARG A 86 -18.08 -2.95 0.74
C ARG A 86 -18.61 -1.74 -0.05
N ALA A 87 -19.22 -0.79 0.64
CA ALA A 87 -19.81 0.39 0.01
C ALA A 87 -18.75 1.28 -0.68
N PHE A 88 -17.50 1.18 -0.25
CA PHE A 88 -16.39 1.93 -0.83
C PHE A 88 -15.72 1.20 -1.99
N GLY A 89 -16.17 -0.03 -2.29
CA GLY A 89 -15.61 -0.81 -3.39
C GLY A 89 -14.18 -1.28 -3.19
N LEU A 90 -13.74 -1.44 -1.94
CA LEU A 90 -12.36 -1.79 -1.67
C LEU A 90 -12.07 -3.26 -1.98
N SER A 91 -10.94 -3.48 -2.64
CA SER A 91 -10.47 -4.81 -3.02
C SER A 91 -9.85 -5.56 -1.84
N LEU A 92 -9.52 -6.82 -2.07
CA LEU A 92 -8.76 -7.62 -1.11
C LEU A 92 -7.42 -6.95 -0.76
N GLY A 93 -6.70 -6.44 -1.76
CA GLY A 93 -5.43 -5.74 -1.55
C GLY A 93 -5.59 -4.47 -0.73
N ASP A 94 -6.65 -3.69 -1.00
CA ASP A 94 -6.95 -2.49 -0.23
C ASP A 94 -7.15 -2.83 1.25
N ARG A 95 -7.95 -3.87 1.51
CA ARG A 95 -8.21 -4.33 2.88
C ARG A 95 -6.96 -4.88 3.54
N ALA A 96 -6.06 -5.51 2.77
CA ALA A 96 -4.79 -6.00 3.29
C ALA A 96 -3.93 -4.85 3.81
N CYS A 97 -3.85 -3.75 3.07
CA CYS A 97 -3.13 -2.55 3.51
C CYS A 97 -3.72 -1.99 4.80
N LEU A 98 -5.05 -1.87 4.84
CA LEU A 98 -5.75 -1.31 6.01
C LEU A 98 -5.59 -2.20 7.24
N ALA A 99 -5.64 -3.52 7.07
CA ALA A 99 -5.43 -4.47 8.17
C ALA A 99 -4.01 -4.36 8.74
N LEU A 100 -3.01 -4.23 7.89
CA LEU A 100 -1.64 -4.04 8.34
C LEU A 100 -1.47 -2.70 9.07
N ALA A 101 -2.04 -1.63 8.53
CA ALA A 101 -2.01 -0.32 9.16
C ALA A 101 -2.64 -0.35 10.55
N ALA A 102 -3.78 -1.04 10.68
CA ALA A 102 -4.46 -1.19 11.97
C ALA A 102 -3.59 -1.97 12.96
N GLU A 103 -2.99 -3.07 12.52
CA GLU A 103 -2.12 -3.89 13.37
C GLU A 103 -0.93 -3.10 13.89
N LEU A 104 -0.31 -2.28 13.04
CA LEU A 104 0.87 -1.51 13.40
C LEU A 104 0.55 -0.17 14.07
N GLY A 105 -0.72 0.24 14.07
CA GLY A 105 -1.12 1.54 14.61
C GLY A 105 -0.57 2.70 13.79
N LEU A 106 -0.45 2.52 12.46
CA LEU A 106 0.15 3.49 11.55
C LEU A 106 -0.87 3.98 10.53
N PRO A 107 -0.66 5.19 9.98
CA PRO A 107 -1.51 5.66 8.89
C PRO A 107 -1.23 4.88 7.59
N ALA A 108 -2.28 4.73 6.79
CA ALA A 108 -2.18 4.14 5.46
C ALA A 108 -2.12 5.26 4.42
N LEU A 109 -1.16 5.18 3.51
CA LEU A 109 -0.96 6.17 2.44
C LEU A 109 -1.41 5.57 1.11
N THR A 110 -2.34 6.23 0.45
CA THR A 110 -2.94 5.75 -0.81
C THR A 110 -3.16 6.88 -1.80
N ALA A 111 -3.17 6.55 -3.09
CA ALA A 111 -3.59 7.46 -4.15
C ALA A 111 -5.10 7.34 -4.44
N ASP A 112 -5.78 6.37 -3.83
CA ASP A 112 -7.18 6.06 -4.14
C ASP A 112 -8.14 6.94 -3.34
N GLN A 113 -8.80 7.85 -4.04
CA GLN A 113 -9.77 8.78 -3.46
C GLN A 113 -10.97 8.06 -2.82
N ALA A 114 -11.26 6.82 -3.24
CA ALA A 114 -12.35 6.05 -2.68
C ALA A 114 -12.19 5.76 -1.19
N TRP A 115 -10.98 5.85 -0.65
CA TRP A 115 -10.73 5.61 0.78
C TRP A 115 -11.09 6.83 1.65
N ALA A 116 -11.37 7.98 1.05
CA ALA A 116 -11.80 9.15 1.80
C ALA A 116 -13.14 8.84 2.48
N GLY A 117 -13.25 9.19 3.73
CA GLY A 117 -14.48 8.95 4.50
C GLY A 117 -14.59 7.57 5.15
N LEU A 118 -13.59 6.69 4.98
CA LEU A 118 -13.57 5.43 5.73
C LEU A 118 -13.51 5.71 7.23
N ASP A 119 -14.34 5.00 7.98
CA ASP A 119 -14.37 5.11 9.45
C ASP A 119 -14.18 3.71 10.03
N ILE A 120 -12.94 3.25 10.05
CA ILE A 120 -12.57 1.91 10.50
C ILE A 120 -11.44 1.92 11.53
N GLY A 121 -11.16 3.08 12.11
CA GLY A 121 -10.11 3.23 13.12
C GLY A 121 -8.70 3.35 12.55
N VAL A 122 -8.55 3.44 11.24
CA VAL A 122 -7.26 3.63 10.58
C VAL A 122 -7.22 5.05 10.00
N GLN A 123 -6.15 5.77 10.26
CA GLN A 123 -5.94 7.06 9.62
C GLN A 123 -5.53 6.83 8.18
N VAL A 124 -6.30 7.39 7.25
CA VAL A 124 -6.01 7.33 5.82
C VAL A 124 -5.44 8.67 5.38
N GLU A 125 -4.30 8.63 4.68
CA GLU A 125 -3.72 9.82 4.07
C GLU A 125 -3.75 9.64 2.56
N LEU A 126 -4.31 10.64 1.86
CA LEU A 126 -4.32 10.64 0.41
C LEU A 126 -3.06 11.31 -0.11
N ILE A 127 -2.42 10.70 -1.12
CA ILE A 127 -1.20 11.25 -1.72
C ILE A 127 -1.49 12.59 -2.37
N ARG A 128 -2.67 12.67 -3.01
CA ARG A 128 -3.14 13.87 -3.70
C ARG A 128 -4.64 13.92 -3.59
N GLY A 129 -5.17 15.05 -3.69
CA GLY A 129 -6.59 15.14 -3.53
C GLY A 129 -7.17 16.37 -3.89
#